data_c07b7e51456dfdc6248adfcaef815dcc
#
_entry.id   c07b7e51456dfdc6248adfcaef815dcc
#
_cell.length_a   1.000
_cell.length_b   1.000
_cell.length_c   1.000
_cell.angle_alpha   90.00
_cell.angle_beta   90.00
_cell.angle_gamma   90.00
#
_symmetry.space_group_name_H-M   'P 1'
#
loop_
_entity.id
_entity.type
_entity.pdbx_description
1 polymer ?
#
loop_
_entity_poly.entity_id
_entity_poly.type
_entity_poly.pdbx_seq_one_letter_code
_entity_poly.pdbx_strand_id
1 'polypeptide(L)'
;MDMNLKAFMKAELKERGTVEFPGVATFTDDKGNPVPFIIKQLSMKEIKEIRNLYKTTEVFRDKKNGNRLVIENGQVVVRKDYDAERAGLHIMVDAFVQPKLDDPELMEFYKVNDRLDMPETLFADRDDFRYANKCVMEACGLAAKQDEEETVEKLKN
;
A
#
# COMPACT_ATOMS: atom_id res chain seq x y z
N MET A 1 -13.39 36.03 7.43
CA MET A 1 -12.20 36.35 8.24
C MET A 1 -11.62 35.10 8.86
N ASP A 2 -10.37 34.82 8.56
CA ASP A 2 -9.79 33.54 8.86
C ASP A 2 -8.80 33.59 10.01
N MET A 3 -9.34 33.89 11.20
CA MET A 3 -8.52 34.01 12.39
C MET A 3 -7.73 32.73 12.70
N ASN A 4 -8.26 31.58 12.25
CA ASN A 4 -7.59 30.29 12.49
C ASN A 4 -6.79 29.76 11.30
N LEU A 5 -6.76 30.52 10.19
CA LEU A 5 -6.05 30.08 8.99
C LEU A 5 -4.56 29.81 9.27
N LYS A 6 -3.95 30.64 10.08
CA LYS A 6 -2.53 30.49 10.46
C LYS A 6 -2.24 29.15 11.15
N ALA A 7 -3.22 28.59 11.85
CA ALA A 7 -3.06 27.29 12.48
C ALA A 7 -2.87 26.18 11.45
N PHE A 8 -3.39 26.36 10.25
CA PHE A 8 -3.30 25.41 9.14
C PHE A 8 -2.16 25.73 8.18
N MET A 9 -1.60 26.93 8.26
CA MET A 9 -0.48 27.39 7.44
C MET A 9 0.83 27.13 8.18
N LYS A 10 1.13 25.85 8.42
CA LYS A 10 2.39 25.44 9.05
C LYS A 10 3.42 25.19 7.97
N ALA A 11 4.46 26.04 7.93
CA ALA A 11 5.55 25.87 6.97
C ALA A 11 6.27 24.53 7.15
N GLU A 12 6.25 24.01 8.38
CA GLU A 12 6.79 22.71 8.69
C GLU A 12 5.64 21.77 9.00
N LEU A 13 5.13 21.09 7.97
CA LEU A 13 4.31 19.93 8.22
C LEU A 13 5.24 18.89 8.83
N LYS A 14 4.93 18.48 10.03
CA LYS A 14 5.71 17.48 10.74
C LYS A 14 5.86 16.24 9.85
N GLU A 15 7.11 15.85 9.56
CA GLU A 15 7.38 14.60 8.88
C GLU A 15 6.67 13.47 9.63
N ARG A 16 5.92 12.66 8.88
CA ARG A 16 5.26 11.52 9.49
C ARG A 16 6.33 10.52 9.91
N GLY A 17 6.25 10.07 11.14
CA GLY A 17 7.24 9.18 11.73
C GLY A 17 7.05 7.73 11.31
N THR A 18 7.67 6.86 12.08
CA THR A 18 7.55 5.41 11.95
C THR A 18 6.76 4.84 13.13
N VAL A 19 6.19 3.66 12.91
CA VAL A 19 5.50 2.90 13.96
C VAL A 19 6.19 1.55 14.08
N GLU A 20 6.43 1.11 15.32
CA GLU A 20 7.02 -0.18 15.59
C GLU A 20 5.93 -1.18 15.94
N PHE A 21 6.00 -2.36 15.35
CA PHE A 21 5.10 -3.47 15.63
C PHE A 21 5.91 -4.70 16.03
N PRO A 22 5.34 -5.60 16.87
CA PRO A 22 6.01 -6.88 17.14
C PRO A 22 6.29 -7.63 15.84
N GLY A 23 7.42 -8.29 15.77
CA GLY A 23 7.77 -9.11 14.61
C GLY A 23 7.09 -10.45 14.61
N VAL A 24 7.42 -11.26 13.61
CA VAL A 24 6.91 -12.63 13.47
C VAL A 24 7.99 -13.64 13.88
N ALA A 25 7.56 -14.83 14.34
CA ALA A 25 8.48 -15.87 14.81
C ALA A 25 9.39 -16.40 13.69
N THR A 26 9.04 -16.21 12.44
CA THR A 26 9.83 -16.63 11.28
C THR A 26 11.18 -15.93 11.22
N PHE A 27 11.26 -14.68 11.66
CA PHE A 27 12.48 -13.86 11.59
C PHE A 27 12.90 -13.44 13.00
N THR A 28 13.90 -14.13 13.53
CA THR A 28 14.38 -13.91 14.88
C THR A 28 15.82 -13.44 14.88
N ASP A 29 16.19 -12.74 15.96
CA ASP A 29 17.57 -12.31 16.18
C ASP A 29 18.41 -13.48 16.76
N ASP A 30 19.68 -13.21 17.08
CA ASP A 30 20.58 -14.22 17.62
C ASP A 30 20.14 -14.76 18.97
N LYS A 31 19.26 -14.04 19.68
CA LYS A 31 18.71 -14.45 20.97
C LYS A 31 17.38 -15.20 20.85
N GLY A 32 16.89 -15.39 19.62
CA GLY A 32 15.62 -16.06 19.37
C GLY A 32 14.39 -15.18 19.50
N ASN A 33 14.56 -13.86 19.62
CA ASN A 33 13.44 -12.94 19.73
C ASN A 33 13.02 -12.45 18.33
N PRO A 34 11.71 -12.37 18.05
CA PRO A 34 11.25 -11.82 16.77
C PRO A 34 11.78 -10.41 16.55
N VAL A 35 12.30 -10.14 15.36
CA VAL A 35 12.78 -8.80 15.00
C VAL A 35 11.58 -7.90 14.73
N PRO A 36 11.45 -6.75 15.42
CA PRO A 36 10.28 -5.89 15.25
C PRO A 36 10.16 -5.34 13.83
N PHE A 37 8.93 -5.12 13.40
CA PHE A 37 8.67 -4.40 12.16
C PHE A 37 8.64 -2.90 12.45
N ILE A 38 9.33 -2.15 11.63
CA ILE A 38 9.29 -0.68 11.69
C ILE A 38 8.72 -0.21 10.37
N ILE A 39 7.62 0.53 10.45
CA ILE A 39 6.84 0.91 9.27
C ILE A 39 6.66 2.42 9.23
N LYS A 40 6.97 3.01 8.09
CA LYS A 40 6.79 4.43 7.84
C LYS A 40 5.32 4.75 7.64
N GLN A 41 4.86 5.83 8.27
CA GLN A 41 3.50 6.32 8.08
C GLN A 41 3.44 7.11 6.77
N LEU A 42 3.05 6.46 5.70
CA LEU A 42 2.86 7.12 4.41
C LEU A 42 1.68 8.09 4.49
N SER A 43 1.82 9.25 3.87
CA SER A 43 0.74 10.23 3.81
C SER A 43 -0.35 9.78 2.82
N MET A 44 -1.54 10.36 2.95
CA MET A 44 -2.61 10.12 1.98
C MET A 44 -2.20 10.47 0.56
N LYS A 45 -1.43 11.54 0.41
CA LYS A 45 -0.92 11.98 -0.90
C LYS A 45 0.04 10.94 -1.49
N GLU A 46 0.97 10.43 -0.69
CA GLU A 46 1.91 9.40 -1.13
C GLU A 46 1.18 8.11 -1.56
N ILE A 47 0.19 7.70 -0.76
CA ILE A 47 -0.61 6.50 -1.07
C ILE A 47 -1.40 6.70 -2.37
N LYS A 48 -2.01 7.88 -2.54
CA LYS A 48 -2.75 8.20 -3.75
C LYS A 48 -1.85 8.20 -4.98
N GLU A 49 -0.65 8.77 -4.88
CA GLU A 49 0.33 8.78 -5.96
C GLU A 49 0.73 7.35 -6.36
N ILE A 50 0.95 6.47 -5.37
CA ILE A 50 1.26 5.06 -5.65
C ILE A 50 0.09 4.40 -6.36
N ARG A 51 -1.13 4.53 -5.83
CA ARG A 51 -2.32 3.93 -6.43
C ARG A 51 -2.56 4.39 -7.87
N ASN A 52 -2.29 5.66 -8.15
CA ASN A 52 -2.46 6.20 -9.50
C ASN A 52 -1.52 5.58 -10.53
N LEU A 53 -0.36 5.08 -10.11
CA LEU A 53 0.57 4.37 -11.01
C LEU A 53 -0.02 3.09 -11.58
N TYR A 54 -1.02 2.51 -10.90
CA TYR A 54 -1.60 1.21 -11.27
C TYR A 54 -3.02 1.33 -11.82
N LYS A 55 -3.42 2.56 -12.13
CA LYS A 55 -4.69 2.83 -12.81
C LYS A 55 -4.42 3.03 -14.30
N THR A 56 -5.19 2.33 -15.12
CA THR A 56 -5.09 2.45 -16.58
C THR A 56 -6.43 2.82 -17.15
N THR A 57 -6.41 3.56 -18.26
CA THR A 57 -7.60 3.92 -19.02
C THR A 57 -7.39 3.49 -20.45
N GLU A 58 -8.26 2.62 -20.96
CA GLU A 58 -8.23 2.16 -22.34
C GLU A 58 -9.46 2.68 -23.08
N VAL A 59 -9.25 3.06 -24.31
CA VAL A 59 -10.32 3.52 -25.18
C VAL A 59 -10.85 2.31 -25.96
N PHE A 60 -12.17 2.12 -25.94
CA PHE A 60 -12.78 1.06 -26.74
C PHE A 60 -12.78 1.44 -28.21
N ARG A 61 -12.36 0.50 -29.05
CA ARG A 61 -12.37 0.65 -30.48
C ARG A 61 -13.14 -0.50 -31.12
N ASP A 62 -13.93 -0.17 -32.12
CA ASP A 62 -14.70 -1.16 -32.87
C ASP A 62 -13.84 -1.72 -34.01
N LYS A 63 -13.35 -2.93 -33.81
CA LYS A 63 -12.50 -3.62 -34.78
C LYS A 63 -13.23 -3.97 -36.06
N LYS A 64 -14.55 -4.10 -36.00
CA LYS A 64 -15.39 -4.43 -37.18
C LYS A 64 -15.59 -3.23 -38.09
N ASN A 65 -15.49 -2.02 -37.59
CA ASN A 65 -15.73 -0.77 -38.30
C ASN A 65 -14.46 0.05 -38.51
N GLY A 66 -13.35 -0.58 -38.84
CA GLY A 66 -12.10 0.12 -39.11
C GLY A 66 -11.40 0.65 -37.89
N ASN A 67 -11.59 0.00 -36.75
CA ASN A 67 -10.92 0.36 -35.49
C ASN A 67 -11.29 1.76 -35.00
N ARG A 68 -12.51 2.21 -35.23
CA ARG A 68 -13.02 3.50 -34.80
C ARG A 68 -13.34 3.52 -33.33
N LEU A 69 -13.28 4.72 -32.74
CA LEU A 69 -13.68 4.92 -31.35
C LEU A 69 -15.16 4.59 -31.15
N VAL A 70 -15.47 3.87 -30.09
CA VAL A 70 -16.86 3.61 -29.70
C VAL A 70 -17.38 4.82 -28.95
N ILE A 71 -18.49 5.38 -29.44
CA ILE A 71 -19.11 6.58 -28.85
C ILE A 71 -20.53 6.23 -28.41
N GLU A 72 -20.84 6.51 -27.14
CA GLU A 72 -22.19 6.37 -26.59
C GLU A 72 -22.59 7.68 -25.94
N ASN A 73 -23.80 8.14 -26.21
CA ASN A 73 -24.34 9.39 -25.67
C ASN A 73 -23.40 10.59 -25.87
N GLY A 74 -22.72 10.64 -27.04
CA GLY A 74 -21.79 11.71 -27.36
C GLY A 74 -20.44 11.64 -26.67
N GLN A 75 -20.18 10.56 -25.92
CA GLN A 75 -18.93 10.38 -25.21
C GLN A 75 -18.18 9.14 -25.68
N VAL A 76 -16.85 9.23 -25.70
CA VAL A 76 -16.00 8.09 -26.01
C VAL A 76 -16.09 7.08 -24.88
N VAL A 77 -16.35 5.81 -25.24
CA VAL A 77 -16.41 4.74 -24.23
C VAL A 77 -15.00 4.36 -23.83
N VAL A 78 -14.73 4.40 -22.53
CA VAL A 78 -13.42 4.07 -21.96
C VAL A 78 -13.57 2.96 -20.93
N ARG A 79 -12.52 2.15 -20.81
CA ARG A 79 -12.39 1.16 -19.76
C ARG A 79 -11.34 1.64 -18.77
N LYS A 80 -11.72 1.68 -17.51
CA LYS A 80 -10.78 2.02 -16.42
C LYS A 80 -10.47 0.76 -15.64
N ASP A 81 -9.19 0.45 -15.55
CA ASP A 81 -8.70 -0.69 -14.77
C ASP A 81 -7.81 -0.20 -13.63
N TYR A 82 -7.81 -0.95 -12.54
CA TYR A 82 -6.96 -0.69 -11.40
C TYR A 82 -6.39 -2.00 -10.86
N ASP A 83 -5.05 -2.10 -10.88
CA ASP A 83 -4.35 -3.23 -10.29
C ASP A 83 -4.10 -2.97 -8.81
N ALA A 84 -5.11 -3.27 -7.99
CA ALA A 84 -5.08 -3.02 -6.54
C ALA A 84 -4.03 -3.88 -5.84
N GLU A 85 -3.82 -5.10 -6.32
CA GLU A 85 -2.82 -6.00 -5.74
C GLU A 85 -1.41 -5.43 -5.88
N ARG A 86 -1.06 -5.00 -7.07
CA ARG A 86 0.26 -4.42 -7.32
C ARG A 86 0.45 -3.10 -6.58
N ALA A 87 -0.58 -2.28 -6.52
CA ALA A 87 -0.54 -1.05 -5.73
C ALA A 87 -0.30 -1.35 -4.24
N GLY A 88 -0.96 -2.37 -3.71
CA GLY A 88 -0.77 -2.80 -2.32
C GLY A 88 0.65 -3.27 -2.05
N LEU A 89 1.24 -4.04 -2.96
CA LEU A 89 2.64 -4.47 -2.83
C LEU A 89 3.60 -3.29 -2.83
N HIS A 90 3.36 -2.31 -3.70
CA HIS A 90 4.18 -1.09 -3.76
C HIS A 90 4.09 -0.30 -2.45
N ILE A 91 2.90 -0.17 -1.89
CA ILE A 91 2.70 0.50 -0.61
C ILE A 91 3.50 -0.23 0.49
N MET A 92 3.46 -1.56 0.52
CA MET A 92 4.23 -2.34 1.49
C MET A 92 5.73 -2.08 1.36
N VAL A 93 6.27 -2.11 0.14
CA VAL A 93 7.70 -1.89 -0.10
C VAL A 93 8.13 -0.50 0.37
N ASP A 94 7.35 0.53 0.05
CA ASP A 94 7.69 1.90 0.43
C ASP A 94 7.50 2.16 1.92
N ALA A 95 6.57 1.47 2.57
CA ALA A 95 6.28 1.66 3.99
C ALA A 95 7.27 0.93 4.91
N PHE A 96 7.76 -0.25 4.54
CA PHE A 96 8.65 -1.02 5.39
C PHE A 96 10.03 -0.39 5.51
N VAL A 97 10.41 -0.06 6.73
CA VAL A 97 11.76 0.43 7.07
C VAL A 97 12.60 -0.74 7.61
N GLN A 98 12.00 -1.60 8.43
CA GLN A 98 12.62 -2.82 8.95
C GLN A 98 11.61 -3.97 8.87
N PRO A 99 11.88 -5.00 8.06
CA PRO A 99 12.97 -5.07 7.11
C PRO A 99 12.76 -4.11 5.93
N LYS A 100 13.83 -3.59 5.38
CA LYS A 100 13.76 -2.81 4.15
C LYS A 100 13.60 -3.77 2.98
N LEU A 101 12.37 -3.90 2.48
CA LEU A 101 12.04 -4.93 1.48
C LEU A 101 12.80 -4.79 0.17
N ASP A 102 13.12 -3.57 -0.25
CA ASP A 102 13.87 -3.31 -1.47
C ASP A 102 15.37 -3.10 -1.24
N ASP A 103 15.89 -3.56 -0.10
CA ASP A 103 17.32 -3.52 0.16
C ASP A 103 18.04 -4.40 -0.89
N PRO A 104 19.06 -3.86 -1.58
CA PRO A 104 19.76 -4.61 -2.64
C PRO A 104 20.36 -5.93 -2.15
N GLU A 105 20.92 -5.97 -0.96
CA GLU A 105 21.51 -7.19 -0.39
C GLU A 105 20.45 -8.24 -0.12
N LEU A 106 19.30 -7.82 0.40
CA LEU A 106 18.17 -8.71 0.66
C LEU A 106 17.59 -9.26 -0.64
N MET A 107 17.43 -8.41 -1.64
CA MET A 107 16.94 -8.81 -2.96
C MET A 107 17.88 -9.79 -3.63
N GLU A 108 19.18 -9.57 -3.53
CA GLU A 108 20.19 -10.48 -4.08
C GLU A 108 20.15 -11.84 -3.38
N PHE A 109 20.02 -11.85 -2.06
CA PHE A 109 19.91 -13.08 -1.26
C PHE A 109 18.75 -13.97 -1.75
N TYR A 110 17.59 -13.37 -2.02
CA TYR A 110 16.42 -14.10 -2.50
C TYR A 110 16.35 -14.21 -4.02
N LYS A 111 17.34 -13.67 -4.75
CA LYS A 111 17.38 -13.68 -6.22
C LYS A 111 16.16 -13.04 -6.86
N VAL A 112 15.71 -11.94 -6.30
CA VAL A 112 14.56 -11.17 -6.79
C VAL A 112 15.03 -9.93 -7.52
N ASN A 113 14.53 -9.71 -8.72
CA ASN A 113 14.88 -8.55 -9.54
C ASN A 113 13.87 -7.41 -9.45
N ASP A 114 12.60 -7.73 -9.23
CA ASP A 114 11.54 -6.74 -9.08
C ASP A 114 11.23 -6.55 -7.59
N ARG A 115 11.45 -5.32 -7.09
CA ARG A 115 11.21 -5.01 -5.67
C ARG A 115 9.79 -5.30 -5.21
N LEU A 116 8.80 -5.27 -6.11
CA LEU A 116 7.41 -5.56 -5.77
C LEU A 116 7.14 -7.05 -5.55
N ASP A 117 8.09 -7.91 -5.92
CA ASP A 117 8.00 -9.34 -5.62
C ASP A 117 8.54 -9.68 -4.23
N MET A 118 9.21 -8.71 -3.58
CA MET A 118 9.82 -8.95 -2.27
C MET A 118 8.82 -9.24 -1.15
N PRO A 119 7.68 -8.54 -1.04
CA PRO A 119 6.74 -8.85 0.04
C PRO A 119 6.28 -10.30 0.05
N GLU A 120 5.92 -10.85 -1.10
CA GLU A 120 5.46 -12.24 -1.21
C GLU A 120 6.62 -13.24 -1.08
N THR A 121 7.83 -12.82 -1.43
CA THR A 121 9.02 -13.68 -1.29
C THR A 121 9.47 -13.78 0.16
N LEU A 122 9.59 -12.66 0.85
CA LEU A 122 10.01 -12.63 2.25
C LEU A 122 8.93 -13.18 3.16
N PHE A 123 7.69 -12.75 2.97
CA PHE A 123 6.55 -13.22 3.73
C PHE A 123 5.81 -14.31 2.95
N ALA A 124 6.53 -15.40 2.68
CA ALA A 124 5.97 -16.52 1.92
C ALA A 124 4.86 -17.25 2.70
N ASP A 125 4.92 -17.21 4.02
CA ASP A 125 3.85 -17.72 4.87
C ASP A 125 2.65 -16.77 4.82
N ARG A 126 1.45 -17.36 4.62
CA ARG A 126 0.22 -16.58 4.46
C ARG A 126 -0.09 -15.72 5.68
N ASP A 127 0.10 -16.26 6.87
CA ASP A 127 -0.20 -15.55 8.12
C ASP A 127 0.80 -14.42 8.34
N ASP A 128 2.07 -14.65 8.03
CA ASP A 128 3.11 -13.61 8.11
C ASP A 128 2.80 -12.48 7.14
N PHE A 129 2.40 -12.80 5.91
CA PHE A 129 2.05 -11.80 4.92
C PHE A 129 0.84 -10.96 5.36
N ARG A 130 -0.20 -11.62 5.85
CA ARG A 130 -1.40 -10.93 6.35
C ARG A 130 -1.07 -9.99 7.49
N TYR A 131 -0.27 -10.46 8.42
CA TYR A 131 0.14 -9.65 9.57
C TYR A 131 0.97 -8.45 9.12
N ALA A 132 1.95 -8.66 8.24
CA ALA A 132 2.78 -7.58 7.72
C ALA A 132 1.93 -6.54 6.99
N ASN A 133 0.99 -6.97 6.16
CA ASN A 133 0.08 -6.06 5.46
C ASN A 133 -0.82 -5.30 6.45
N LYS A 134 -1.33 -5.99 7.46
CA LYS A 134 -2.14 -5.36 8.51
C LYS A 134 -1.36 -4.25 9.23
N CYS A 135 -0.09 -4.49 9.56
CA CYS A 135 0.77 -3.50 10.18
C CYS A 135 0.91 -2.25 9.31
N VAL A 136 1.10 -2.44 8.00
CA VAL A 136 1.19 -1.32 7.05
C VAL A 136 -0.13 -0.55 7.01
N MET A 137 -1.24 -1.25 6.96
CA MET A 137 -2.56 -0.63 6.93
C MET A 137 -2.83 0.18 8.20
N GLU A 138 -2.49 -0.35 9.36
CA GLU A 138 -2.64 0.36 10.62
C GLU A 138 -1.72 1.59 10.70
N ALA A 139 -0.45 1.43 10.33
CA ALA A 139 0.51 2.53 10.37
C ALA A 139 0.11 3.69 9.48
N CYS A 140 -0.48 3.39 8.32
CA CYS A 140 -0.91 4.38 7.35
C CYS A 140 -2.35 4.86 7.56
N GLY A 141 -3.04 4.36 8.59
CA GLY A 141 -4.41 4.77 8.90
C GLY A 141 -5.47 4.23 7.96
N LEU A 142 -5.15 3.18 7.20
CA LEU A 142 -6.08 2.62 6.22
C LEU A 142 -6.99 1.54 6.79
N ALA A 143 -6.61 0.94 7.92
CA ALA A 143 -7.35 -0.17 8.55
C ALA A 143 -8.36 0.27 9.63
N ALA A 144 -8.23 1.49 10.16
CA ALA A 144 -9.02 1.95 11.31
C ALA A 144 -10.53 1.87 11.08
N LYS A 145 -10.98 2.25 9.89
CA LYS A 145 -12.40 2.24 9.53
C LYS A 145 -12.94 0.82 9.40
N GLN A 146 -12.14 -0.10 8.89
CA GLN A 146 -12.49 -1.50 8.73
C GLN A 146 -12.58 -2.22 10.08
N ASP A 147 -11.66 -1.94 10.99
CA ASP A 147 -11.66 -2.51 12.32
C ASP A 147 -12.88 -2.05 13.14
N GLU A 148 -13.29 -0.79 12.99
CA GLU A 148 -14.51 -0.27 13.62
C GLU A 148 -15.76 -0.99 13.10
N GLU A 149 -15.85 -1.23 11.81
CA GLU A 149 -16.96 -1.95 11.20
C GLU A 149 -17.02 -3.39 11.69
N GLU A 150 -15.89 -4.09 11.73
CA GLU A 150 -15.80 -5.45 12.25
C GLU A 150 -16.20 -5.54 13.72
N THR A 151 -15.77 -4.57 14.54
CA THR A 151 -16.11 -4.51 15.95
C THR A 151 -17.61 -4.30 16.15
N VAL A 152 -18.22 -3.43 15.35
CA VAL A 152 -19.68 -3.18 15.39
C VAL A 152 -20.45 -4.43 15.00
N GLU A 153 -20.02 -5.15 13.96
CA GLU A 153 -20.66 -6.41 13.56
C GLU A 153 -20.58 -7.48 14.64
N LYS A 154 -19.42 -7.61 15.28
CA LYS A 154 -19.23 -8.56 16.38
C LYS A 154 -20.12 -8.25 17.59
N LEU A 155 -20.35 -6.98 17.84
CA LEU A 155 -21.22 -6.53 18.94
C LEU A 155 -22.72 -6.73 18.64
N LYS A 156 -23.11 -6.79 17.37
CA LYS A 156 -24.51 -7.03 16.96
C LYS A 156 -24.91 -8.50 17.03
N ASN A 157 -23.95 -9.36 17.05
CA ASN A 157 -24.16 -10.82 17.13
C ASN A 157 -23.98 -11.32 18.57
#